data_b4689854e5a2e1e08aeceeacb1f19234
#
_entry.id   b4689854e5a2e1e08aeceeacb1f19234
#
_cell.length_a   1.000
_cell.length_b   1.000
_cell.length_c   1.000
_cell.angle_alpha   90.00
_cell.angle_beta   90.00
_cell.angle_gamma   90.00
#
_symmetry.space_group_name_H-M   'P 1'
#
loop_
_entity.id
_entity.type
_entity.pdbx_description
1 polymer ?
#
loop_
_entity_poly.entity_id
_entity_poly.type
_entity_poly.pdbx_seq_one_letter_code
_entity_poly.pdbx_strand_id
1 'polypeptide(L)'
;MPQAIESIAVREQKLLAPYAMHSAQSAGREHPEPEHPYRSPFQRDRDRIAYSAAYRRLSGKTQVFTGELGDYHRTRLTHTIEVASVARTIGRALALNEDLIEALALVHDLGHPPFGHAGEDTLDAALRDEGGFSHNAQALRIVRELETRYHQFPGLNLTREVLAGQGTRIDHQGEAPLLEVQVVEAADSITYDTHDADDALELELLSLDELLTQPLWSGAAARVRRRHGGLAGIELRRAVLHELIDWQVGDLLERASARLADEAIDSPEAARRSGILIAASPRLADQKQELEAFLRRRVYRHSEVLQHRQNAQAALAQLFEGYVAHPEWLPARFADRVATTGLTRTVADYLAGMTDRYAWRDFEQRFGRSGP
;
A
#
# COMPACT_ATOMS: atom_id res chain seq x y z
N MET A 1 34.58 -23.27 -15.95
CA MET A 1 34.48 -21.84 -16.25
C MET A 1 33.28 -21.33 -15.49
N PRO A 2 33.39 -20.28 -14.67
CA PRO A 2 32.19 -19.66 -14.12
C PRO A 2 31.36 -19.18 -15.32
N GLN A 3 30.07 -19.51 -15.31
CA GLN A 3 29.13 -19.00 -16.30
C GLN A 3 29.15 -17.47 -16.25
N ALA A 4 29.32 -16.82 -17.40
CA ALA A 4 29.20 -15.36 -17.48
C ALA A 4 27.83 -14.94 -16.94
N ILE A 5 27.80 -13.91 -16.10
CA ILE A 5 26.55 -13.36 -15.58
C ILE A 5 25.71 -12.88 -16.77
N GLU A 6 24.53 -13.46 -16.93
CA GLU A 6 23.60 -13.07 -17.99
C GLU A 6 23.14 -11.61 -17.77
N SER A 7 23.12 -10.81 -18.83
CA SER A 7 22.68 -9.43 -18.73
C SER A 7 21.18 -9.35 -18.38
N ILE A 8 20.78 -8.29 -17.68
CA ILE A 8 19.39 -8.05 -17.30
C ILE A 8 18.47 -8.06 -18.52
N ALA A 9 18.85 -7.37 -19.58
CA ALA A 9 18.07 -7.30 -20.82
C ALA A 9 17.81 -8.69 -21.44
N VAL A 10 18.84 -9.55 -21.50
CA VAL A 10 18.68 -10.92 -22.04
C VAL A 10 17.77 -11.75 -21.14
N ARG A 11 17.89 -11.61 -19.83
CA ARG A 11 17.01 -12.30 -18.86
C ARG A 11 15.57 -11.84 -18.99
N GLU A 12 15.33 -10.54 -19.07
CA GLU A 12 13.98 -9.97 -19.23
C GLU A 12 13.34 -10.40 -20.54
N GLN A 13 14.06 -10.40 -21.65
CA GLN A 13 13.56 -10.90 -22.94
C GLN A 13 13.08 -12.34 -22.93
N LYS A 14 13.62 -13.17 -22.02
CA LYS A 14 13.20 -14.58 -21.88
C LYS A 14 11.99 -14.76 -20.96
N LEU A 15 11.82 -13.87 -19.99
CA LEU A 15 10.86 -14.03 -18.91
C LEU A 15 9.64 -13.13 -19.03
N LEU A 16 9.79 -11.95 -19.62
CA LEU A 16 8.74 -10.95 -19.66
C LEU A 16 7.99 -10.99 -20.98
N ALA A 17 6.69 -10.70 -20.92
CA ALA A 17 5.87 -10.51 -22.10
C ALA A 17 6.22 -9.18 -22.80
N PRO A 18 5.92 -9.04 -24.11
CA PRO A 18 6.18 -7.79 -24.84
C PRO A 18 5.47 -6.57 -24.25
N TYR A 19 4.32 -6.77 -23.61
CA TYR A 19 3.52 -5.72 -22.97
C TYR A 19 3.98 -5.35 -21.55
N ALA A 20 4.95 -6.07 -21.00
CA ALA A 20 5.53 -5.76 -19.70
C ALA A 20 6.54 -4.61 -19.81
N MET A 21 6.73 -3.85 -18.73
CA MET A 21 7.75 -2.80 -18.66
C MET A 21 9.14 -3.40 -18.55
N HIS A 22 9.92 -3.41 -19.63
CA HIS A 22 11.30 -3.85 -19.62
C HIS A 22 12.24 -2.77 -19.08
N SER A 23 13.25 -3.17 -18.29
CA SER A 23 14.23 -2.25 -17.70
C SER A 23 14.97 -1.39 -18.72
N ALA A 24 15.21 -1.93 -19.93
CA ALA A 24 15.85 -1.20 -21.02
C ALA A 24 14.98 -0.07 -21.60
N GLN A 25 13.68 -0.07 -21.34
CA GLN A 25 12.71 0.94 -21.76
C GLN A 25 12.45 1.99 -20.68
N SER A 26 13.09 1.89 -19.50
CA SER A 26 12.88 2.83 -18.41
C SER A 26 13.22 4.27 -18.83
N ALA A 27 12.32 5.19 -18.51
CA ALA A 27 12.55 6.64 -18.68
C ALA A 27 13.60 7.21 -17.71
N GLY A 28 14.21 6.34 -16.88
CA GLY A 28 15.31 6.69 -15.98
C GLY A 28 14.87 7.41 -14.72
N ARG A 29 15.77 8.22 -14.19
CA ARG A 29 15.66 8.90 -12.89
C ARG A 29 15.71 10.42 -13.06
N GLU A 30 15.21 11.16 -12.06
CA GLU A 30 15.34 12.63 -12.03
C GLU A 30 16.82 13.06 -11.94
N HIS A 31 17.61 12.37 -11.11
CA HIS A 31 19.04 12.56 -11.02
C HIS A 31 19.75 11.39 -11.71
N PRO A 32 20.43 11.63 -12.86
CA PRO A 32 21.09 10.56 -13.61
C PRO A 32 22.15 9.84 -12.77
N GLU A 33 22.18 8.52 -12.88
CA GLU A 33 23.17 7.65 -12.20
C GLU A 33 23.66 6.58 -13.17
N PRO A 34 24.91 6.09 -13.00
CA PRO A 34 25.41 4.98 -13.78
C PRO A 34 24.55 3.72 -13.64
N GLU A 35 24.45 2.95 -14.73
CA GLU A 35 23.83 1.63 -14.68
C GLU A 35 24.58 0.73 -13.70
N HIS A 36 23.83 -0.19 -13.09
CA HIS A 36 24.41 -1.15 -12.18
C HIS A 36 24.75 -2.46 -12.94
N PRO A 37 25.92 -3.07 -12.75
CA PRO A 37 26.36 -4.19 -13.58
C PRO A 37 25.48 -5.46 -13.45
N TYR A 38 24.69 -5.62 -12.40
CA TYR A 38 23.86 -6.80 -12.16
C TYR A 38 22.52 -6.54 -11.48
N ARG A 39 22.11 -5.27 -11.25
CA ARG A 39 20.79 -4.93 -10.73
C ARG A 39 20.04 -4.06 -11.74
N SER A 40 18.78 -4.43 -12.02
CA SER A 40 17.89 -3.58 -12.82
C SER A 40 17.61 -2.24 -12.12
N PRO A 41 17.18 -1.19 -12.84
CA PRO A 41 16.76 0.05 -12.23
C PRO A 41 15.64 -0.17 -11.21
N PHE A 42 14.71 -1.09 -11.47
CA PHE A 42 13.60 -1.42 -10.57
C PHE A 42 14.04 -2.20 -9.33
N GLN A 43 15.01 -3.10 -9.44
CA GLN A 43 15.65 -3.73 -8.26
C GLN A 43 16.31 -2.70 -7.36
N ARG A 44 16.97 -1.70 -7.96
CA ARG A 44 17.55 -0.60 -7.17
C ARG A 44 16.48 0.23 -6.47
N ASP A 45 15.33 0.45 -7.08
CA ASP A 45 14.21 1.16 -6.46
C ASP A 45 13.64 0.40 -5.28
N ARG A 46 13.35 -0.89 -5.46
CA ARG A 46 12.94 -1.77 -4.38
C ARG A 46 13.91 -1.70 -3.19
N ASP A 47 15.21 -1.85 -3.43
CA ASP A 47 16.22 -1.81 -2.38
C ASP A 47 16.24 -0.43 -1.69
N ARG A 48 16.11 0.68 -2.43
CA ARG A 48 16.06 2.03 -1.88
C ARG A 48 14.87 2.25 -0.97
N ILE A 49 13.70 1.76 -1.38
CA ILE A 49 12.47 1.82 -0.58
C ILE A 49 12.62 0.97 0.68
N ALA A 50 13.00 -0.30 0.55
CA ALA A 50 13.15 -1.23 1.66
C ALA A 50 14.16 -0.76 2.71
N TYR A 51 15.23 -0.06 2.30
CA TYR A 51 16.22 0.50 3.20
C TYR A 51 15.89 1.89 3.73
N SER A 52 14.76 2.50 3.34
CA SER A 52 14.36 3.82 3.81
C SER A 52 13.92 3.81 5.28
N ALA A 53 13.98 4.96 5.94
CA ALA A 53 13.47 5.10 7.29
C ALA A 53 11.93 5.06 7.32
N ALA A 54 11.29 5.58 6.28
CA ALA A 54 9.83 5.55 6.13
C ALA A 54 9.32 4.11 6.09
N TYR A 55 9.92 3.24 5.27
CA TYR A 55 9.54 1.83 5.18
C TYR A 55 9.66 1.08 6.52
N ARG A 56 10.76 1.27 7.24
CA ARG A 56 10.93 0.67 8.57
C ARG A 56 9.86 1.10 9.57
N ARG A 57 9.39 2.37 9.48
CA ARG A 57 8.35 2.89 10.38
C ARG A 57 6.96 2.30 10.13
N LEU A 58 6.71 1.69 8.98
CA LEU A 58 5.46 0.95 8.72
C LEU A 58 5.22 -0.18 9.74
N SER A 59 6.28 -0.75 10.32
CA SER A 59 6.17 -1.76 11.37
C SER A 59 5.55 -1.24 12.68
N GLY A 60 5.50 0.06 12.88
CA GLY A 60 4.91 0.71 14.06
C GLY A 60 3.68 1.55 13.71
N LYS A 61 3.08 1.35 12.54
CA LYS A 61 1.82 1.97 12.11
C LYS A 61 0.76 0.91 11.94
N THR A 62 -0.38 1.13 12.56
CA THR A 62 -1.53 0.22 12.48
C THR A 62 -2.16 0.28 11.10
N GLN A 63 -2.64 -0.88 10.59
CA GLN A 63 -3.32 -0.96 9.31
C GLN A 63 -4.75 -0.41 9.43
N VAL A 64 -5.58 -0.96 10.29
CA VAL A 64 -7.01 -0.61 10.37
C VAL A 64 -7.45 -0.23 11.78
N PHE A 65 -7.10 -1.02 12.78
CA PHE A 65 -7.60 -0.86 14.14
C PHE A 65 -6.56 -0.18 15.03
N THR A 66 -6.87 1.04 15.48
CA THR A 66 -6.05 1.80 16.44
C THR A 66 -6.47 1.41 17.86
N GLY A 67 -5.58 0.77 18.63
CA GLY A 67 -5.84 0.37 20.01
C GLY A 67 -4.79 -0.60 20.55
N GLU A 68 -4.88 -0.98 21.83
CA GLU A 68 -4.07 -2.05 22.41
C GLU A 68 -4.59 -3.43 21.95
N LEU A 69 -4.27 -3.79 20.74
CA LEU A 69 -4.68 -5.04 20.11
C LEU A 69 -3.58 -6.08 20.27
N GLY A 70 -3.29 -6.63 21.42
CA GLY A 70 -2.40 -7.76 21.64
C GLY A 70 -1.15 -7.87 20.73
N ASP A 71 -0.43 -8.97 20.76
CA ASP A 71 0.78 -9.18 19.94
C ASP A 71 0.51 -9.55 18.45
N TYR A 72 -0.73 -9.77 18.06
CA TYR A 72 -1.09 -10.32 16.73
C TYR A 72 -1.69 -9.28 15.76
N HIS A 73 -1.61 -7.99 16.05
CA HIS A 73 -2.17 -6.98 15.17
C HIS A 73 -1.36 -6.83 13.86
N ARG A 74 -2.08 -6.70 12.75
CA ARG A 74 -1.47 -6.43 11.44
C ARG A 74 -0.95 -5.01 11.38
N THR A 75 0.33 -4.88 11.04
CA THR A 75 0.98 -3.59 10.80
C THR A 75 0.93 -3.26 9.30
N ARG A 76 1.12 -1.98 8.96
CA ARG A 76 1.26 -1.58 7.55
C ARG A 76 2.43 -2.28 6.87
N LEU A 77 3.49 -2.60 7.59
CA LEU A 77 4.62 -3.35 7.03
C LEU A 77 4.20 -4.77 6.61
N THR A 78 3.48 -5.49 7.48
CA THR A 78 3.03 -6.85 7.15
C THR A 78 2.04 -6.83 6.00
N HIS A 79 1.07 -5.89 5.98
CA HIS A 79 0.16 -5.68 4.86
C HIS A 79 0.93 -5.41 3.56
N THR A 80 1.90 -4.48 3.55
CA THR A 80 2.72 -4.16 2.37
C THR A 80 3.45 -5.38 1.81
N ILE A 81 3.98 -6.26 2.69
CA ILE A 81 4.64 -7.50 2.28
C ILE A 81 3.63 -8.49 1.66
N GLU A 82 2.44 -8.60 2.24
CA GLU A 82 1.37 -9.47 1.74
C GLU A 82 0.86 -8.98 0.37
N VAL A 83 0.64 -7.66 0.21
CA VAL A 83 0.32 -7.03 -1.09
C VAL A 83 1.40 -7.35 -2.12
N ALA A 84 2.67 -7.16 -1.77
CA ALA A 84 3.79 -7.47 -2.67
C ALA A 84 3.82 -8.95 -3.08
N SER A 85 3.50 -9.86 -2.17
CA SER A 85 3.43 -11.31 -2.45
C SER A 85 2.33 -11.66 -3.45
N VAL A 86 1.12 -11.13 -3.24
CA VAL A 86 -0.03 -11.34 -4.15
C VAL A 86 0.24 -10.68 -5.51
N ALA A 87 0.71 -9.43 -5.51
CA ALA A 87 1.02 -8.69 -6.74
C ALA A 87 2.08 -9.39 -7.60
N ARG A 88 3.15 -9.90 -6.98
CA ARG A 88 4.18 -10.67 -7.69
C ARG A 88 3.65 -12.00 -8.24
N THR A 89 2.73 -12.65 -7.51
CA THR A 89 2.07 -13.88 -8.01
C THR A 89 1.27 -13.58 -9.29
N ILE A 90 0.48 -12.51 -9.29
CA ILE A 90 -0.27 -12.06 -10.46
C ILE A 90 0.71 -11.64 -11.59
N GLY A 91 1.70 -10.82 -11.27
CA GLY A 91 2.69 -10.34 -12.22
C GLY A 91 3.46 -11.46 -12.91
N ARG A 92 3.91 -12.47 -12.15
CA ARG A 92 4.59 -13.65 -12.69
C ARG A 92 3.70 -14.46 -13.62
N ALA A 93 2.43 -14.66 -13.26
CA ALA A 93 1.48 -15.39 -14.09
C ALA A 93 1.19 -14.66 -15.42
N LEU A 94 1.23 -13.32 -15.43
CA LEU A 94 1.07 -12.49 -16.62
C LEU A 94 2.40 -12.12 -17.30
N ALA A 95 3.53 -12.71 -16.88
CA ALA A 95 4.87 -12.40 -17.36
C ALA A 95 5.22 -10.89 -17.33
N LEU A 96 4.76 -10.16 -16.32
CA LEU A 96 5.07 -8.75 -16.04
C LEU A 96 6.37 -8.61 -15.24
N ASN A 97 6.88 -7.38 -15.14
CA ASN A 97 8.13 -7.09 -14.43
C ASN A 97 7.93 -7.15 -12.91
N GLU A 98 8.31 -8.27 -12.30
CA GLU A 98 8.18 -8.49 -10.85
C GLU A 98 8.99 -7.49 -10.01
N ASP A 99 10.16 -7.03 -10.48
CA ASP A 99 10.98 -6.06 -9.75
C ASP A 99 10.29 -4.69 -9.66
N LEU A 100 9.61 -4.27 -10.76
CA LEU A 100 8.80 -3.05 -10.78
C LEU A 100 7.56 -3.19 -9.90
N ILE A 101 6.85 -4.32 -10.01
CA ILE A 101 5.68 -4.63 -9.16
C ILE A 101 6.05 -4.56 -7.68
N GLU A 102 7.16 -5.18 -7.28
CA GLU A 102 7.60 -5.18 -5.89
C GLU A 102 7.95 -3.76 -5.42
N ALA A 103 8.67 -2.96 -6.23
CA ALA A 103 8.96 -1.58 -5.90
C ALA A 103 7.69 -0.73 -5.72
N LEU A 104 6.70 -0.89 -6.62
CA LEU A 104 5.39 -0.23 -6.53
C LEU A 104 4.60 -0.68 -5.29
N ALA A 105 4.62 -1.97 -4.97
CA ALA A 105 3.97 -2.50 -3.78
C ALA A 105 4.63 -1.97 -2.49
N LEU A 106 5.97 -1.85 -2.43
CA LEU A 106 6.65 -1.34 -1.24
C LEU A 106 6.47 0.16 -1.02
N VAL A 107 6.18 0.94 -2.05
CA VAL A 107 6.03 2.40 -1.94
C VAL A 107 4.61 2.85 -1.61
N HIS A 108 3.59 2.02 -1.93
CA HIS A 108 2.20 2.45 -1.96
C HIS A 108 1.70 3.05 -0.63
N ASP A 109 2.11 2.48 0.50
CA ASP A 109 1.65 2.84 1.85
C ASP A 109 2.62 3.72 2.65
N LEU A 110 3.78 4.13 2.05
CA LEU A 110 4.83 4.87 2.76
C LEU A 110 4.35 6.18 3.40
N GLY A 111 3.36 6.81 2.79
CA GLY A 111 2.88 8.13 3.19
C GLY A 111 1.85 8.13 4.29
N HIS A 112 1.36 7.01 4.74
CA HIS A 112 0.36 6.97 5.81
C HIS A 112 0.88 7.60 7.10
N PRO A 113 0.09 8.48 7.72
CA PRO A 113 0.44 9.05 9.03
C PRO A 113 0.21 8.01 10.15
N PRO A 114 0.59 8.30 11.41
CA PRO A 114 0.17 7.50 12.54
C PRO A 114 -1.36 7.42 12.59
N PHE A 115 -1.89 6.31 13.11
CA PHE A 115 -3.33 6.05 13.24
C PHE A 115 -4.07 5.87 11.91
N GLY A 116 -3.37 5.60 10.82
CA GLY A 116 -3.96 5.27 9.52
C GLY A 116 -4.88 6.37 8.98
N HIS A 117 -6.08 5.99 8.52
CA HIS A 117 -7.05 6.95 7.98
C HIS A 117 -7.57 7.99 9.00
N ALA A 118 -7.57 7.66 10.30
CA ALA A 118 -7.92 8.65 11.32
C ALA A 118 -6.91 9.80 11.35
N GLY A 119 -5.62 9.47 11.26
CA GLY A 119 -4.57 10.46 11.16
C GLY A 119 -4.58 11.23 9.85
N GLU A 120 -4.88 10.56 8.73
CA GLU A 120 -5.02 11.18 7.41
C GLU A 120 -6.12 12.23 7.40
N ASP A 121 -7.34 11.89 7.85
CA ASP A 121 -8.46 12.84 7.96
C ASP A 121 -8.11 14.06 8.84
N THR A 122 -7.34 13.83 9.92
CA THR A 122 -6.93 14.90 10.83
C THR A 122 -5.96 15.87 10.15
N LEU A 123 -4.93 15.33 9.47
CA LEU A 123 -3.95 16.16 8.76
C LEU A 123 -4.56 16.82 7.53
N ASP A 124 -5.49 16.17 6.83
CA ASP A 124 -6.22 16.76 5.71
C ASP A 124 -7.05 17.95 6.17
N ALA A 125 -7.79 17.81 7.26
CA ALA A 125 -8.55 18.91 7.85
C ALA A 125 -7.64 20.07 8.29
N ALA A 126 -6.49 19.77 8.88
CA ALA A 126 -5.52 20.78 9.34
C ALA A 126 -4.85 21.54 8.18
N LEU A 127 -4.71 20.92 7.02
CA LEU A 127 -4.08 21.50 5.83
C LEU A 127 -5.09 21.93 4.75
N ARG A 128 -6.37 22.04 5.07
CA ARG A 128 -7.44 22.33 4.10
C ARG A 128 -7.14 23.54 3.22
N ASP A 129 -6.62 24.60 3.79
CA ASP A 129 -6.31 25.85 3.08
C ASP A 129 -4.98 25.79 2.31
N GLU A 130 -4.23 24.69 2.44
CA GLU A 130 -2.93 24.46 1.80
C GLU A 130 -2.96 23.26 0.84
N GLY A 131 -4.13 22.88 0.33
CA GLY A 131 -4.32 21.80 -0.62
C GLY A 131 -4.51 20.40 0.02
N GLY A 132 -4.75 20.37 1.34
CA GLY A 132 -5.07 19.14 2.05
C GLY A 132 -3.89 18.19 2.30
N PHE A 133 -4.21 16.98 2.78
CA PHE A 133 -3.26 15.90 2.99
C PHE A 133 -3.82 14.60 2.40
N SER A 134 -2.98 13.87 1.68
CA SER A 134 -3.25 12.53 1.20
C SER A 134 -2.01 11.68 1.42
N HIS A 135 -2.18 10.46 1.94
CA HIS A 135 -1.07 9.52 2.12
C HIS A 135 -0.37 9.21 0.78
N ASN A 136 -1.10 9.19 -0.33
CA ASN A 136 -0.52 8.99 -1.65
C ASN A 136 0.41 10.15 -2.07
N ALA A 137 -0.03 11.40 -1.87
CA ALA A 137 0.80 12.58 -2.10
C ALA A 137 2.00 12.61 -1.14
N GLN A 138 1.78 12.25 0.13
CA GLN A 138 2.83 12.18 1.13
C GLN A 138 3.88 11.11 0.80
N ALA A 139 3.49 9.97 0.22
CA ALA A 139 4.44 8.96 -0.27
C ALA A 139 5.38 9.54 -1.32
N LEU A 140 4.86 10.29 -2.30
CA LEU A 140 5.69 10.98 -3.30
C LEU A 140 6.63 12.01 -2.65
N ARG A 141 6.16 12.79 -1.67
CA ARG A 141 7.03 13.73 -0.93
C ARG A 141 8.14 13.02 -0.19
N ILE A 142 7.84 11.88 0.46
CA ILE A 142 8.84 11.07 1.16
C ILE A 142 9.94 10.62 0.19
N VAL A 143 9.57 10.03 -0.94
CA VAL A 143 10.54 9.45 -1.88
C VAL A 143 11.28 10.47 -2.74
N ARG A 144 10.72 11.67 -2.91
CA ARG A 144 11.36 12.77 -3.66
C ARG A 144 12.16 13.72 -2.79
N GLU A 145 11.75 13.96 -1.52
CA GLU A 145 12.24 15.10 -0.76
C GLU A 145 12.65 14.76 0.69
N LEU A 146 11.86 13.91 1.40
CA LEU A 146 12.00 13.81 2.86
C LEU A 146 12.99 12.75 3.33
N GLU A 147 13.23 11.71 2.55
CA GLU A 147 14.29 10.75 2.84
C GLU A 147 15.65 11.38 2.55
N THR A 148 16.59 11.22 3.49
CA THR A 148 17.92 11.86 3.45
C THR A 148 19.06 10.83 3.43
N ARG A 149 18.79 9.64 2.88
CA ARG A 149 19.75 8.55 2.88
C ARG A 149 20.96 8.80 1.97
N TYR A 150 20.75 9.53 0.88
CA TYR A 150 21.76 9.78 -0.15
C TYR A 150 22.19 11.25 -0.08
N HIS A 151 23.52 11.50 -0.13
CA HIS A 151 24.05 12.87 -0.06
C HIS A 151 24.08 13.58 -1.42
N GLN A 152 23.89 12.84 -2.51
CA GLN A 152 24.01 13.32 -3.89
C GLN A 152 22.70 13.96 -4.42
N PHE A 153 21.56 13.61 -3.80
CA PHE A 153 20.25 14.07 -4.22
C PHE A 153 19.24 13.98 -3.05
N PRO A 154 18.18 14.77 -3.07
CA PRO A 154 17.10 14.65 -2.11
C PRO A 154 16.29 13.34 -2.37
N GLY A 155 15.66 12.82 -1.34
CA GLY A 155 14.80 11.66 -1.46
C GLY A 155 15.54 10.35 -1.79
N LEU A 156 14.87 9.50 -2.54
CA LEU A 156 15.35 8.17 -2.94
C LEU A 156 15.79 8.09 -4.41
N ASN A 157 15.50 9.12 -5.21
CA ASN A 157 15.78 9.14 -6.66
C ASN A 157 15.29 7.87 -7.36
N LEU A 158 14.00 7.57 -7.22
CA LEU A 158 13.36 6.41 -7.85
C LEU A 158 13.18 6.64 -9.35
N THR A 159 12.94 5.57 -10.11
CA THR A 159 12.62 5.65 -11.53
C THR A 159 11.30 6.39 -11.78
N ARG A 160 11.16 6.96 -12.96
CA ARG A 160 9.94 7.67 -13.38
C ARG A 160 8.72 6.77 -13.39
N GLU A 161 8.89 5.49 -13.66
CA GLU A 161 7.83 4.47 -13.65
C GLU A 161 7.25 4.30 -12.24
N VAL A 162 8.09 4.17 -11.22
CA VAL A 162 7.63 4.06 -9.82
C VAL A 162 6.97 5.35 -9.36
N LEU A 163 7.57 6.51 -9.69
CA LEU A 163 7.00 7.82 -9.33
C LEU A 163 5.66 8.07 -10.05
N ALA A 164 5.55 7.72 -11.33
CA ALA A 164 4.31 7.84 -12.10
C ALA A 164 3.23 6.89 -11.56
N GLY A 165 3.59 5.63 -11.25
CA GLY A 165 2.67 4.65 -10.68
C GLY A 165 2.10 5.11 -9.32
N GLN A 166 2.91 5.71 -8.46
CA GLN A 166 2.41 6.33 -7.23
C GLN A 166 1.55 7.58 -7.54
N GLY A 167 1.88 8.32 -8.59
CA GLY A 167 1.14 9.50 -9.04
C GLY A 167 -0.29 9.18 -9.49
N THR A 168 -0.53 8.04 -10.13
CA THR A 168 -1.88 7.63 -10.58
C THR A 168 -2.87 7.42 -9.43
N ARG A 169 -2.38 7.17 -8.22
CA ARG A 169 -3.20 7.08 -7.00
C ARG A 169 -3.66 8.45 -6.48
N ILE A 170 -3.08 9.53 -6.98
CA ILE A 170 -3.43 10.92 -6.59
C ILE A 170 -4.36 11.53 -7.62
N ASP A 171 -4.04 11.37 -8.89
CA ASP A 171 -4.80 11.92 -10.01
C ASP A 171 -5.07 10.81 -11.04
N HIS A 172 -6.36 10.50 -11.20
CA HIS A 172 -6.84 9.51 -12.15
C HIS A 172 -7.10 10.11 -13.55
N GLN A 173 -6.83 11.41 -13.77
CA GLN A 173 -7.02 12.11 -15.03
C GLN A 173 -5.77 12.04 -15.91
N GLY A 174 -5.48 10.87 -16.45
CA GLY A 174 -4.28 10.70 -17.28
C GLY A 174 -4.37 9.52 -18.20
N GLU A 175 -3.24 9.19 -18.83
CA GLU A 175 -3.10 7.92 -19.53
C GLU A 175 -3.28 6.74 -18.56
N ALA A 176 -3.85 5.65 -19.04
CA ALA A 176 -3.99 4.44 -18.23
C ALA A 176 -2.64 4.02 -17.63
N PRO A 177 -2.60 3.56 -16.38
CA PRO A 177 -1.35 3.14 -15.75
C PRO A 177 -0.79 1.88 -16.43
N LEU A 178 0.51 1.64 -16.21
CA LEU A 178 1.15 0.38 -16.60
C LEU A 178 0.41 -0.81 -15.98
N LEU A 179 0.48 -1.97 -16.62
CA LEU A 179 -0.13 -3.19 -16.08
C LEU A 179 0.45 -3.57 -14.71
N GLU A 180 1.73 -3.33 -14.50
CA GLU A 180 2.40 -3.52 -13.20
C GLU A 180 1.76 -2.68 -12.08
N VAL A 181 1.37 -1.44 -12.37
CA VAL A 181 0.66 -0.56 -11.41
C VAL A 181 -0.73 -1.13 -11.12
N GLN A 182 -1.49 -1.50 -12.16
CA GLN A 182 -2.83 -2.07 -12.02
C GLN A 182 -2.82 -3.38 -11.20
N VAL A 183 -1.78 -4.21 -11.38
CA VAL A 183 -1.58 -5.44 -10.58
C VAL A 183 -1.41 -5.12 -9.11
N VAL A 184 -0.66 -4.08 -8.74
CA VAL A 184 -0.48 -3.68 -7.34
C VAL A 184 -1.80 -3.14 -6.76
N GLU A 185 -2.57 -2.37 -7.51
CA GLU A 185 -3.88 -1.88 -7.06
C GLU A 185 -4.87 -3.03 -6.84
N ALA A 186 -4.88 -4.00 -7.75
CA ALA A 186 -5.73 -5.18 -7.62
C ALA A 186 -5.31 -6.05 -6.41
N ALA A 187 -4.02 -6.25 -6.19
CA ALA A 187 -3.50 -7.01 -5.06
C ALA A 187 -3.78 -6.33 -3.73
N ASP A 188 -3.60 -5.02 -3.62
CA ASP A 188 -3.94 -4.22 -2.45
C ASP A 188 -5.42 -4.38 -2.10
N SER A 189 -6.30 -4.25 -3.09
CA SER A 189 -7.73 -4.40 -2.94
C SER A 189 -8.15 -5.83 -2.52
N ILE A 190 -7.51 -6.89 -3.04
CA ILE A 190 -7.76 -8.29 -2.65
C ILE A 190 -7.32 -8.54 -1.21
N THR A 191 -6.14 -8.05 -0.83
CA THR A 191 -5.60 -8.25 0.51
C THR A 191 -6.35 -7.46 1.55
N TYR A 192 -6.73 -6.22 1.25
CA TYR A 192 -7.47 -5.34 2.15
C TYR A 192 -8.76 -6.01 2.66
N ASP A 193 -9.68 -6.41 1.77
CA ASP A 193 -10.95 -7.00 2.18
C ASP A 193 -10.81 -8.31 2.94
N THR A 194 -9.83 -9.13 2.55
CA THR A 194 -9.59 -10.42 3.18
C THR A 194 -9.02 -10.23 4.59
N HIS A 195 -8.09 -9.31 4.74
CA HIS A 195 -7.38 -9.07 5.99
C HIS A 195 -8.23 -8.29 7.00
N ASP A 196 -8.99 -7.30 6.56
CA ASP A 196 -9.87 -6.54 7.45
C ASP A 196 -10.96 -7.42 8.05
N ALA A 197 -11.49 -8.36 7.25
CA ALA A 197 -12.45 -9.33 7.76
C ALA A 197 -11.80 -10.31 8.76
N ASP A 198 -10.56 -10.74 8.52
CA ASP A 198 -9.82 -11.63 9.42
C ASP A 198 -9.45 -10.92 10.73
N ASP A 199 -8.96 -9.70 10.64
CA ASP A 199 -8.63 -8.87 11.81
C ASP A 199 -9.90 -8.58 12.65
N ALA A 200 -11.05 -8.34 11.99
CA ALA A 200 -12.33 -8.16 12.68
C ALA A 200 -12.81 -9.44 13.41
N LEU A 201 -12.50 -10.62 12.87
CA LEU A 201 -12.76 -11.91 13.55
C LEU A 201 -11.84 -12.08 14.77
N GLU A 202 -10.56 -11.72 14.64
CA GLU A 202 -9.58 -11.83 15.72
C GLU A 202 -9.94 -10.92 16.91
N LEU A 203 -10.50 -9.75 16.61
CA LEU A 203 -10.97 -8.76 17.59
C LEU A 203 -12.37 -9.03 18.10
N GLU A 204 -12.98 -10.15 17.74
CA GLU A 204 -14.35 -10.50 18.13
C GLU A 204 -15.42 -9.45 17.76
N LEU A 205 -15.08 -8.53 16.80
CA LEU A 205 -16.02 -7.55 16.25
C LEU A 205 -17.05 -8.21 15.33
N LEU A 206 -16.68 -9.35 14.74
CA LEU A 206 -17.52 -10.21 13.91
C LEU A 206 -17.37 -11.66 14.31
N SER A 207 -18.40 -12.46 14.04
CA SER A 207 -18.34 -13.92 14.06
C SER A 207 -18.14 -14.49 12.66
N LEU A 208 -17.57 -15.71 12.58
CA LEU A 208 -17.45 -16.43 11.31
C LEU A 208 -18.82 -16.65 10.65
N ASP A 209 -19.85 -16.94 11.45
CA ASP A 209 -21.22 -17.16 10.93
C ASP A 209 -21.78 -15.89 10.27
N GLU A 210 -21.51 -14.71 10.80
CA GLU A 210 -21.89 -13.44 10.17
C GLU A 210 -21.19 -13.25 8.83
N LEU A 211 -19.87 -13.50 8.75
CA LEU A 211 -19.12 -13.42 7.48
C LEU A 211 -19.60 -14.44 6.46
N LEU A 212 -19.95 -15.64 6.88
CA LEU A 212 -20.50 -16.68 5.99
C LEU A 212 -21.89 -16.33 5.41
N THR A 213 -22.55 -15.26 5.87
CA THR A 213 -23.72 -14.70 5.20
C THR A 213 -23.37 -13.88 3.96
N GLN A 214 -22.11 -13.43 3.84
CA GLN A 214 -21.67 -12.63 2.71
C GLN A 214 -21.35 -13.52 1.50
N PRO A 215 -21.81 -13.18 0.28
CA PRO A 215 -21.65 -14.02 -0.91
C PRO A 215 -20.22 -14.45 -1.20
N LEU A 216 -19.25 -13.53 -1.03
CA LEU A 216 -17.83 -13.81 -1.26
C LEU A 216 -17.31 -14.87 -0.27
N TRP A 217 -17.60 -14.73 1.02
CA TRP A 217 -17.19 -15.66 2.07
C TRP A 217 -17.90 -17.01 1.97
N SER A 218 -19.21 -17.01 1.74
CA SER A 218 -19.98 -18.25 1.57
C SER A 218 -19.54 -19.02 0.32
N GLY A 219 -19.21 -18.31 -0.76
CA GLY A 219 -18.67 -18.91 -1.99
C GLY A 219 -17.32 -19.57 -1.76
N ALA A 220 -16.39 -18.90 -1.07
CA ALA A 220 -15.10 -19.47 -0.69
C ALA A 220 -15.27 -20.69 0.25
N ALA A 221 -16.11 -20.59 1.26
CA ALA A 221 -16.40 -21.70 2.17
C ALA A 221 -17.00 -22.91 1.44
N ALA A 222 -17.87 -22.70 0.46
CA ALA A 222 -18.40 -23.78 -0.37
C ALA A 222 -17.31 -24.46 -1.22
N ARG A 223 -16.34 -23.71 -1.72
CA ARG A 223 -15.16 -24.25 -2.44
C ARG A 223 -14.28 -25.07 -1.51
N VAL A 224 -13.97 -24.55 -0.31
CA VAL A 224 -13.21 -25.27 0.72
C VAL A 224 -13.88 -26.58 1.11
N ARG A 225 -15.20 -26.56 1.41
CA ARG A 225 -15.95 -27.75 1.80
C ARG A 225 -16.00 -28.82 0.72
N ARG A 226 -16.03 -28.44 -0.55
CA ARG A 226 -15.94 -29.41 -1.67
C ARG A 226 -14.59 -30.10 -1.76
N ARG A 227 -13.49 -29.43 -1.39
CA ARG A 227 -12.13 -30.00 -1.45
C ARG A 227 -11.75 -30.79 -0.21
N HIS A 228 -12.13 -30.33 0.98
CA HIS A 228 -11.58 -30.80 2.25
C HIS A 228 -12.64 -31.41 3.21
N GLY A 229 -13.92 -31.41 2.85
CA GLY A 229 -14.96 -31.96 3.73
C GLY A 229 -15.13 -31.18 5.03
N GLY A 230 -15.42 -31.82 6.11
CA GLY A 230 -15.92 -31.33 7.39
C GLY A 230 -15.08 -30.35 8.23
N LEU A 231 -14.35 -29.41 7.62
CA LEU A 231 -13.67 -28.33 8.37
C LEU A 231 -14.68 -27.42 9.07
N ALA A 232 -14.37 -27.02 10.32
CA ALA A 232 -15.18 -26.13 11.14
C ALA A 232 -14.31 -25.17 11.97
N GLY A 233 -14.90 -24.14 12.54
CA GLY A 233 -14.24 -23.19 13.42
C GLY A 233 -12.99 -22.58 12.80
N ILE A 234 -11.88 -22.57 13.54
CA ILE A 234 -10.61 -21.94 13.12
C ILE A 234 -9.98 -22.59 11.88
N GLU A 235 -10.16 -23.90 11.68
CA GLU A 235 -9.65 -24.58 10.50
C GLU A 235 -10.40 -24.14 9.23
N LEU A 236 -11.74 -24.03 9.32
CA LEU A 236 -12.55 -23.49 8.23
C LEU A 236 -12.17 -22.02 7.94
N ARG A 237 -12.05 -21.17 8.98
CA ARG A 237 -11.63 -19.75 8.85
C ARG A 237 -10.33 -19.65 8.05
N ARG A 238 -9.28 -20.35 8.47
CA ARG A 238 -7.96 -20.33 7.80
C ARG A 238 -8.03 -20.80 6.35
N ALA A 239 -8.75 -21.90 6.09
CA ALA A 239 -8.89 -22.40 4.73
C ALA A 239 -9.69 -21.45 3.84
N VAL A 240 -10.72 -20.78 4.37
CA VAL A 240 -11.51 -19.77 3.63
C VAL A 240 -10.68 -18.54 3.28
N LEU A 241 -9.81 -18.05 4.19
CA LEU A 241 -8.92 -16.92 3.92
C LEU A 241 -7.99 -17.22 2.74
N HIS A 242 -7.36 -18.37 2.70
CA HIS A 242 -6.52 -18.78 1.56
C HIS A 242 -7.35 -18.90 0.27
N GLU A 243 -8.51 -19.55 0.32
CA GLU A 243 -9.38 -19.71 -0.85
C GLU A 243 -9.90 -18.35 -1.38
N LEU A 244 -10.13 -17.36 -0.50
CA LEU A 244 -10.56 -16.01 -0.90
C LEU A 244 -9.50 -15.34 -1.78
N ILE A 245 -8.23 -15.42 -1.39
CA ILE A 245 -7.13 -14.84 -2.17
C ILE A 245 -6.97 -15.62 -3.48
N ASP A 246 -6.88 -16.94 -3.42
CA ASP A 246 -6.69 -17.80 -4.60
C ASP A 246 -7.84 -17.64 -5.61
N TRP A 247 -9.08 -17.56 -5.14
CA TRP A 247 -10.23 -17.39 -6.03
C TRP A 247 -10.23 -16.03 -6.73
N GLN A 248 -9.98 -14.94 -5.99
CA GLN A 248 -9.93 -13.59 -6.55
C GLN A 248 -8.78 -13.43 -7.55
N VAL A 249 -7.60 -13.95 -7.20
CA VAL A 249 -6.43 -13.96 -8.10
C VAL A 249 -6.71 -14.79 -9.35
N GLY A 250 -7.31 -15.98 -9.20
CA GLY A 250 -7.65 -16.84 -10.34
C GLY A 250 -8.64 -16.21 -11.31
N ASP A 251 -9.72 -15.59 -10.80
CA ASP A 251 -10.73 -14.87 -11.60
C ASP A 251 -10.09 -13.69 -12.39
N LEU A 252 -9.23 -12.93 -11.71
CA LEU A 252 -8.52 -11.81 -12.31
C LEU A 252 -7.57 -12.28 -13.42
N LEU A 253 -6.78 -13.33 -13.18
CA LEU A 253 -5.85 -13.88 -14.16
C LEU A 253 -6.55 -14.44 -15.39
N GLU A 254 -7.62 -15.21 -15.21
CA GLU A 254 -8.42 -15.76 -16.32
C GLU A 254 -8.92 -14.64 -17.23
N ARG A 255 -9.43 -13.58 -16.67
CA ARG A 255 -9.96 -12.44 -17.42
C ARG A 255 -8.87 -11.59 -18.07
N ALA A 256 -7.79 -11.28 -17.35
CA ALA A 256 -6.71 -10.47 -17.87
C ALA A 256 -5.96 -11.18 -19.02
N SER A 257 -5.65 -12.48 -18.84
CA SER A 257 -4.95 -13.26 -19.86
C SER A 257 -5.76 -13.42 -21.16
N ALA A 258 -7.08 -13.63 -21.04
CA ALA A 258 -7.97 -13.70 -22.21
C ALA A 258 -7.91 -12.39 -23.02
N ARG A 259 -8.06 -11.23 -22.37
CA ARG A 259 -8.03 -9.93 -23.05
C ARG A 259 -6.67 -9.61 -23.66
N LEU A 260 -5.57 -9.89 -22.95
CA LEU A 260 -4.20 -9.67 -23.46
C LEU A 260 -3.93 -10.51 -24.69
N ALA A 261 -4.46 -11.75 -24.76
CA ALA A 261 -4.33 -12.62 -25.92
C ALA A 261 -5.19 -12.14 -27.10
N ASP A 262 -6.46 -11.76 -26.85
CA ASP A 262 -7.41 -11.36 -27.90
C ASP A 262 -6.99 -10.05 -28.60
N GLU A 263 -6.43 -9.10 -27.87
CA GLU A 263 -6.03 -7.79 -28.38
C GLU A 263 -4.60 -7.78 -28.95
N ALA A 264 -3.86 -8.92 -28.88
CA ALA A 264 -2.50 -9.07 -29.40
C ALA A 264 -1.56 -7.93 -28.97
N ILE A 265 -1.59 -7.55 -27.69
CA ILE A 265 -0.82 -6.43 -27.12
C ILE A 265 0.68 -6.74 -27.20
N ASP A 266 1.46 -5.85 -27.82
CA ASP A 266 2.87 -6.03 -28.13
C ASP A 266 3.84 -5.06 -27.43
N SER A 267 3.30 -4.13 -26.64
CA SER A 267 4.11 -3.13 -25.91
C SER A 267 3.38 -2.56 -24.69
N PRO A 268 4.09 -2.00 -23.68
CA PRO A 268 3.49 -1.31 -22.56
C PRO A 268 2.59 -0.14 -22.99
N GLU A 269 2.97 0.60 -24.02
CA GLU A 269 2.21 1.71 -24.57
C GLU A 269 0.92 1.23 -25.27
N ALA A 270 0.96 0.09 -25.97
CA ALA A 270 -0.21 -0.53 -26.56
C ALA A 270 -1.19 -0.98 -25.46
N ALA A 271 -0.70 -1.59 -24.40
CA ALA A 271 -1.51 -1.98 -23.24
C ALA A 271 -2.23 -0.78 -22.60
N ARG A 272 -1.51 0.33 -22.42
CA ARG A 272 -2.09 1.58 -21.88
C ARG A 272 -3.17 2.17 -22.78
N ARG A 273 -2.98 2.15 -24.12
CA ARG A 273 -3.96 2.68 -25.08
C ARG A 273 -5.16 1.77 -25.30
N SER A 274 -5.03 0.47 -25.08
CA SER A 274 -6.11 -0.50 -25.30
C SER A 274 -7.25 -0.39 -24.27
N GLY A 275 -7.00 0.25 -23.13
CA GLY A 275 -7.95 0.30 -22.03
C GLY A 275 -8.15 -1.04 -21.30
N ILE A 276 -7.17 -1.96 -21.42
CA ILE A 276 -7.17 -3.20 -20.62
C ILE A 276 -7.10 -2.84 -19.15
N LEU A 277 -8.00 -3.43 -18.38
CA LEU A 277 -8.00 -3.33 -16.92
C LEU A 277 -7.73 -4.69 -16.29
N ILE A 278 -6.76 -4.71 -15.37
CA ILE A 278 -6.51 -5.82 -14.46
C ILE A 278 -7.54 -5.73 -13.33
N ALA A 279 -8.68 -6.36 -13.51
CA ALA A 279 -9.80 -6.25 -12.57
C ALA A 279 -10.58 -7.57 -12.48
N ALA A 280 -11.25 -7.78 -11.35
CA ALA A 280 -12.14 -8.90 -11.13
C ALA A 280 -13.30 -8.95 -12.14
N SER A 281 -13.90 -10.12 -12.33
CA SER A 281 -15.15 -10.24 -13.07
C SER A 281 -16.26 -9.39 -12.43
N PRO A 282 -17.28 -8.94 -13.19
CA PRO A 282 -18.37 -8.15 -12.64
C PRO A 282 -19.04 -8.82 -11.44
N ARG A 283 -19.27 -10.13 -11.54
CA ARG A 283 -19.87 -10.91 -10.46
C ARG A 283 -19.03 -10.88 -9.19
N LEU A 284 -17.72 -11.02 -9.30
CA LEU A 284 -16.83 -11.03 -8.14
C LEU A 284 -16.67 -9.61 -7.57
N ALA A 285 -16.65 -8.61 -8.42
CA ALA A 285 -16.65 -7.20 -8.02
C ALA A 285 -17.90 -6.83 -7.21
N ASP A 286 -19.10 -7.28 -7.65
CA ASP A 286 -20.35 -7.07 -6.91
C ASP A 286 -20.30 -7.72 -5.52
N GLN A 287 -19.84 -8.99 -5.43
CA GLN A 287 -19.71 -9.70 -4.16
C GLN A 287 -18.70 -9.03 -3.21
N LYS A 288 -17.64 -8.47 -3.77
CA LYS A 288 -16.65 -7.69 -3.04
C LYS A 288 -17.24 -6.40 -2.48
N GLN A 289 -17.99 -5.64 -3.30
CA GLN A 289 -18.68 -4.44 -2.84
C GLN A 289 -19.68 -4.71 -1.71
N GLU A 290 -20.40 -5.85 -1.78
CA GLU A 290 -21.29 -6.27 -0.70
C GLU A 290 -20.52 -6.52 0.61
N LEU A 291 -19.36 -7.19 0.54
CA LEU A 291 -18.50 -7.41 1.71
C LEU A 291 -17.96 -6.08 2.26
N GLU A 292 -17.46 -5.19 1.42
CA GLU A 292 -16.98 -3.85 1.83
C GLU A 292 -18.10 -3.04 2.54
N ALA A 293 -19.31 -3.06 1.97
CA ALA A 293 -20.47 -2.40 2.57
C ALA A 293 -20.86 -3.04 3.91
N PHE A 294 -20.74 -4.34 4.04
CA PHE A 294 -20.96 -5.07 5.29
C PHE A 294 -19.92 -4.68 6.35
N LEU A 295 -18.62 -4.74 6.02
CA LEU A 295 -17.53 -4.35 6.92
C LEU A 295 -17.67 -2.88 7.36
N ARG A 296 -18.05 -1.99 6.44
CA ARG A 296 -18.30 -0.58 6.76
C ARG A 296 -19.39 -0.39 7.81
N ARG A 297 -20.49 -1.17 7.72
CA ARG A 297 -21.59 -1.07 8.69
C ARG A 297 -21.28 -1.72 10.03
N ARG A 298 -20.63 -2.90 10.00
CA ARG A 298 -20.49 -3.75 11.19
C ARG A 298 -19.21 -3.51 11.96
N VAL A 299 -18.12 -3.16 11.25
CA VAL A 299 -16.77 -3.06 11.79
C VAL A 299 -16.36 -1.60 11.94
N TYR A 300 -16.27 -0.84 10.84
CA TYR A 300 -15.73 0.54 10.91
C TYR A 300 -16.66 1.52 11.63
N ARG A 301 -17.92 1.17 11.83
CA ARG A 301 -18.88 1.91 12.66
C ARG A 301 -19.14 1.30 14.03
N HIS A 302 -18.35 0.31 14.43
CA HIS A 302 -18.44 -0.24 15.80
C HIS A 302 -18.06 0.83 16.81
N SER A 303 -18.76 0.88 17.96
CA SER A 303 -18.57 1.94 18.97
C SER A 303 -17.14 2.04 19.49
N GLU A 304 -16.49 0.91 19.74
CA GLU A 304 -15.11 0.86 20.21
C GLU A 304 -14.14 1.40 19.15
N VAL A 305 -14.30 0.98 17.88
CA VAL A 305 -13.48 1.45 16.76
C VAL A 305 -13.62 2.96 16.58
N LEU A 306 -14.85 3.49 16.67
CA LEU A 306 -15.09 4.93 16.58
C LEU A 306 -14.48 5.69 17.76
N GLN A 307 -14.56 5.15 18.99
CA GLN A 307 -13.98 5.78 20.17
C GLN A 307 -12.44 5.88 20.03
N HIS A 308 -11.77 4.78 19.67
CA HIS A 308 -10.32 4.77 19.43
C HIS A 308 -9.92 5.75 18.33
N ARG A 309 -10.68 5.78 17.24
CA ARG A 309 -10.47 6.73 16.14
C ARG A 309 -10.57 8.18 16.61
N GLN A 310 -11.60 8.53 17.38
CA GLN A 310 -11.80 9.89 17.92
C GLN A 310 -10.66 10.30 18.84
N ASN A 311 -10.22 9.40 19.73
CA ASN A 311 -9.10 9.66 20.63
C ASN A 311 -7.80 9.93 19.85
N ALA A 312 -7.51 9.12 18.84
CA ALA A 312 -6.35 9.26 17.97
C ALA A 312 -6.39 10.58 17.17
N GLN A 313 -7.55 10.94 16.62
CA GLN A 313 -7.76 12.20 15.92
C GLN A 313 -7.55 13.41 16.82
N ALA A 314 -8.11 13.37 18.04
CA ALA A 314 -7.96 14.47 19.02
C ALA A 314 -6.49 14.65 19.44
N ALA A 315 -5.78 13.55 19.67
CA ALA A 315 -4.36 13.61 20.04
C ALA A 315 -3.49 14.17 18.92
N LEU A 316 -3.71 13.71 17.66
CA LEU A 316 -2.94 14.19 16.52
C LEU A 316 -3.24 15.65 16.19
N ALA A 317 -4.50 16.09 16.32
CA ALA A 317 -4.88 17.50 16.14
C ALA A 317 -4.18 18.40 17.16
N GLN A 318 -4.18 18.02 18.45
CA GLN A 318 -3.48 18.77 19.48
C GLN A 318 -1.95 18.78 19.26
N LEU A 319 -1.36 17.69 18.80
CA LEU A 319 0.05 17.67 18.38
C LEU A 319 0.31 18.64 17.25
N PHE A 320 -0.53 18.66 16.22
CA PHE A 320 -0.39 19.56 15.09
C PHE A 320 -0.44 21.03 15.53
N GLU A 321 -1.49 21.42 16.28
CA GLU A 321 -1.65 22.78 16.83
C GLU A 321 -0.47 23.15 17.73
N GLY A 322 -0.03 22.23 18.59
CA GLY A 322 1.12 22.44 19.47
C GLY A 322 2.42 22.70 18.71
N TYR A 323 2.72 21.91 17.68
CA TYR A 323 3.90 22.12 16.85
C TYR A 323 3.84 23.39 16.00
N VAL A 324 2.66 23.82 15.57
CA VAL A 324 2.47 25.10 14.90
C VAL A 324 2.68 26.28 15.85
N ALA A 325 2.18 26.17 17.08
CA ALA A 325 2.34 27.19 18.12
C ALA A 325 3.79 27.24 18.67
N HIS A 326 4.50 26.12 18.66
CA HIS A 326 5.82 25.92 19.21
C HIS A 326 6.77 25.29 18.17
N PRO A 327 7.17 26.04 17.11
CA PRO A 327 8.04 25.50 16.05
C PRO A 327 9.40 24.97 16.56
N GLU A 328 9.86 25.45 17.71
CA GLU A 328 11.07 25.00 18.39
C GLU A 328 10.99 23.53 18.86
N TRP A 329 9.82 22.92 18.86
CA TRP A 329 9.66 21.50 19.12
C TRP A 329 10.07 20.62 17.95
N LEU A 330 10.12 21.16 16.73
CA LEU A 330 10.54 20.42 15.54
C LEU A 330 12.02 20.01 15.67
N PRO A 331 12.36 18.76 15.31
CA PRO A 331 13.76 18.39 15.16
C PRO A 331 14.46 19.27 14.12
N ALA A 332 15.75 19.59 14.32
CA ALA A 332 16.52 20.52 13.49
C ALA A 332 16.34 20.27 11.97
N ARG A 333 16.41 19.02 11.53
CA ARG A 333 16.23 18.64 10.12
C ARG A 333 14.87 19.04 9.51
N PHE A 334 13.83 19.18 10.33
CA PHE A 334 12.51 19.68 9.89
C PHE A 334 12.42 21.19 10.07
N ALA A 335 12.97 21.73 11.16
CA ALA A 335 13.02 23.19 11.37
C ALA A 335 13.72 23.90 10.19
N ASP A 336 14.80 23.33 9.66
CA ASP A 336 15.53 23.85 8.49
C ASP A 336 14.67 23.92 7.21
N ARG A 337 13.61 23.14 7.12
CA ARG A 337 12.69 23.09 5.96
C ARG A 337 11.58 24.14 6.03
N VAL A 338 11.32 24.71 7.19
CA VAL A 338 10.22 25.67 7.40
C VAL A 338 10.30 26.85 6.44
N ALA A 339 11.50 27.37 6.19
CA ALA A 339 11.72 28.50 5.31
C ALA A 339 11.32 28.23 3.83
N THR A 340 11.41 26.98 3.38
CA THR A 340 11.15 26.60 1.98
C THR A 340 9.79 25.93 1.78
N THR A 341 9.32 25.20 2.80
CA THR A 341 8.10 24.38 2.70
C THR A 341 6.87 25.02 3.37
N GLY A 342 7.10 25.98 4.28
CA GLY A 342 6.09 26.52 5.19
C GLY A 342 5.98 25.70 6.49
N LEU A 343 5.51 26.35 7.56
CA LEU A 343 5.47 25.74 8.90
C LEU A 343 4.47 24.59 8.98
N THR A 344 3.23 24.83 8.60
CA THR A 344 2.11 23.87 8.69
C THR A 344 2.38 22.60 7.88
N ARG A 345 2.86 22.74 6.65
CA ARG A 345 3.26 21.59 5.81
C ARG A 345 4.45 20.84 6.41
N THR A 346 5.43 21.55 6.97
CA THR A 346 6.58 20.92 7.64
C THR A 346 6.16 20.15 8.90
N VAL A 347 5.23 20.70 9.67
CA VAL A 347 4.65 20.00 10.83
C VAL A 347 3.91 18.74 10.38
N ALA A 348 3.10 18.82 9.34
CA ALA A 348 2.42 17.64 8.79
C ALA A 348 3.41 16.58 8.28
N ASP A 349 4.46 16.97 7.56
CA ASP A 349 5.54 16.07 7.11
C ASP A 349 6.20 15.35 8.31
N TYR A 350 6.43 16.06 9.40
CA TYR A 350 7.02 15.51 10.61
C TYR A 350 6.07 14.53 11.31
N LEU A 351 4.83 14.94 11.56
CA LEU A 351 3.82 14.11 12.23
C LEU A 351 3.48 12.87 11.41
N ALA A 352 3.31 13.02 10.09
CA ALA A 352 3.08 11.88 9.21
C ALA A 352 4.21 10.84 9.23
N GLY A 353 5.43 11.28 9.57
CA GLY A 353 6.59 10.40 9.76
C GLY A 353 6.61 9.63 11.09
N MET A 354 5.73 9.91 12.04
CA MET A 354 5.70 9.22 13.33
C MET A 354 5.12 7.81 13.21
N THR A 355 5.47 6.93 14.15
CA THR A 355 4.73 5.70 14.43
C THR A 355 3.62 6.00 15.43
N ASP A 356 2.61 5.14 15.54
CA ASP A 356 1.49 5.32 16.45
C ASP A 356 1.97 5.46 17.91
N ARG A 357 2.84 4.56 18.35
CA ARG A 357 3.44 4.60 19.66
C ARG A 357 4.26 5.87 19.92
N TYR A 358 4.96 6.38 18.89
CA TYR A 358 5.74 7.61 19.04
C TYR A 358 4.82 8.83 19.18
N ALA A 359 3.75 8.89 18.39
CA ALA A 359 2.77 9.96 18.44
C ALA A 359 2.06 10.02 19.82
N TRP A 360 1.62 8.87 20.36
CA TRP A 360 1.06 8.80 21.70
C TRP A 360 2.04 9.27 22.78
N ARG A 361 3.27 8.77 22.75
CA ARG A 361 4.30 9.17 23.73
C ARG A 361 4.61 10.66 23.68
N ASP A 362 4.71 11.23 22.47
CA ASP A 362 4.99 12.68 22.31
C ASP A 362 3.79 13.51 22.80
N PHE A 363 2.57 13.05 22.55
CA PHE A 363 1.35 13.65 23.08
C PHE A 363 1.33 13.66 24.63
N GLU A 364 1.61 12.54 25.27
CA GLU A 364 1.68 12.43 26.73
C GLU A 364 2.74 13.36 27.33
N GLN A 365 3.93 13.40 26.72
CA GLN A 365 5.03 14.24 27.20
C GLN A 365 4.73 15.73 27.11
N ARG A 366 3.98 16.16 26.07
CA ARG A 366 3.70 17.59 25.85
C ARG A 366 2.48 18.10 26.60
N PHE A 367 1.46 17.27 26.74
CA PHE A 367 0.17 17.69 27.26
C PHE A 367 -0.18 17.06 28.62
N GLY A 368 0.67 16.20 29.16
CA GLY A 368 0.51 15.61 30.48
C GLY A 368 -0.74 14.73 30.64
N ARG A 369 -1.25 14.19 29.51
CA ARG A 369 -2.44 13.31 29.48
C ARG A 369 -1.99 11.91 29.05
N SER A 370 -2.46 10.90 29.80
CA SER A 370 -2.27 9.51 29.37
C SER A 370 -3.07 9.26 28.08
N GLY A 371 -2.48 8.60 27.13
CA GLY A 371 -3.19 8.04 25.98
C GLY A 371 -4.18 6.95 26.44
N PRO A 372 -5.07 6.51 25.56
CA PRO A 372 -5.99 5.40 25.86
C PRO A 372 -5.24 4.09 26.10
#